data_c9ceb773cfc35c17d1ce847af95ca802
#
_entry.id   c9ceb773cfc35c17d1ce847af95ca802
#
_cell.length_a   1.000
_cell.length_b   1.000
_cell.length_c   1.000
_cell.angle_alpha   90.00
_cell.angle_beta   90.00
_cell.angle_gamma   90.00
#
_symmetry.space_group_name_H-M   'P 1'
#
loop_
_entity.id
_entity.type
_entity.pdbx_description
1 polymer ?
#
loop_
_entity_poly.entity_id
_entity_poly.type
_entity_poly.pdbx_seq_one_letter_code
_entity_poly.pdbx_strand_id
1 'polypeptide(L)'
;MAVYVDPAIWERWDRCWCHLLADSTDELHIFAAGLGLKRSRFQSKPGRPSVDHYDIDADRRREAVALGAIEITWRDAGEQIARKRAAALAERQYAAGSTASPTATVPPSSSSS
;
A
#
# COMPACT_ATOMS: atom_id res chain seq x y z
N MET A 1 -11.45 -1.93 4.12
CA MET A 1 -10.09 -2.28 3.72
C MET A 1 -10.16 -3.03 2.40
N ALA A 2 -9.24 -2.73 1.49
CA ALA A 2 -9.39 -3.21 0.13
C ALA A 2 -8.06 -3.52 -0.54
N VAL A 3 -8.13 -4.36 -1.55
CA VAL A 3 -7.02 -4.73 -2.40
C VAL A 3 -7.37 -4.31 -3.82
N TYR A 4 -6.38 -3.85 -4.57
CA TYR A 4 -6.58 -3.23 -5.87
C TYR A 4 -5.62 -3.80 -6.90
N VAL A 5 -6.08 -3.82 -8.15
CA VAL A 5 -5.22 -4.16 -9.30
C VAL A 5 -5.36 -3.08 -10.36
N ASP A 6 -4.25 -2.64 -10.93
CA ASP A 6 -4.24 -1.69 -12.04
C ASP A 6 -4.25 -2.44 -13.39
N PRO A 7 -4.26 -1.75 -14.54
CA PRO A 7 -4.32 -2.43 -15.84
C PRO A 7 -3.05 -3.23 -16.12
N ALA A 8 -3.22 -4.43 -16.68
CA ALA A 8 -2.12 -5.32 -17.05
C ALA A 8 -1.62 -4.97 -18.45
N ILE A 9 -0.85 -3.90 -18.57
CA ILE A 9 -0.45 -3.37 -19.88
C ILE A 9 1.05 -3.29 -20.11
N TRP A 10 1.91 -3.53 -19.11
CA TRP A 10 3.34 -3.58 -19.39
C TRP A 10 3.78 -5.02 -19.60
N GLU A 11 4.63 -5.22 -20.61
CA GLU A 11 5.03 -6.55 -21.05
C GLU A 11 6.41 -6.91 -20.52
N ARG A 12 6.56 -8.18 -20.11
CA ARG A 12 7.83 -8.73 -19.65
C ARG A 12 7.73 -10.25 -19.72
N TRP A 13 8.73 -10.89 -20.27
CA TRP A 13 8.77 -12.36 -20.39
C TRP A 13 7.51 -12.91 -21.09
N ASP A 14 7.09 -12.26 -22.20
CA ASP A 14 5.92 -12.63 -22.98
C ASP A 14 4.59 -12.62 -22.20
N ARG A 15 4.52 -11.82 -21.13
CA ARG A 15 3.31 -11.67 -20.31
C ARG A 15 3.05 -10.22 -20.06
N CYS A 16 1.76 -9.91 -19.86
CA CYS A 16 1.36 -8.59 -19.40
C CYS A 16 1.26 -8.59 -17.88
N TRP A 17 1.76 -7.55 -17.26
CA TRP A 17 1.87 -7.43 -15.81
C TRP A 17 1.13 -6.21 -15.29
N CYS A 18 0.71 -6.31 -14.05
CA CYS A 18 0.11 -5.19 -13.33
C CYS A 18 0.60 -5.21 -11.88
N HIS A 19 0.19 -4.18 -11.14
CA HIS A 19 0.50 -4.08 -9.71
C HIS A 19 -0.68 -4.56 -8.88
N LEU A 20 -0.38 -5.29 -7.81
CA LEU A 20 -1.33 -5.64 -6.77
C LEU A 20 -1.03 -4.75 -5.58
N LEU A 21 -2.00 -3.94 -5.19
CA LEU A 21 -1.87 -2.94 -4.13
C LEU A 21 -2.95 -3.19 -3.07
N ALA A 22 -2.75 -2.63 -1.89
CA ALA A 22 -3.76 -2.71 -0.84
C ALA A 22 -3.72 -1.46 0.05
N ASP A 23 -4.76 -1.28 0.84
CA ASP A 23 -4.83 -0.18 1.80
C ASP A 23 -3.76 -0.31 2.88
N SER A 24 -3.39 -1.53 3.24
CA SER A 24 -2.30 -1.78 4.18
C SER A 24 -1.39 -2.89 3.68
N THR A 25 -0.15 -2.91 4.16
CA THR A 25 0.82 -3.92 3.80
C THR A 25 0.39 -5.30 4.29
N ASP A 26 -0.22 -5.38 5.47
CA ASP A 26 -0.70 -6.65 6.02
C ASP A 26 -1.79 -7.25 5.13
N GLU A 27 -2.75 -6.45 4.68
CA GLU A 27 -3.78 -6.92 3.76
C GLU A 27 -3.17 -7.40 2.45
N LEU A 28 -2.17 -6.67 1.96
CA LEU A 28 -1.49 -7.04 0.72
C LEU A 28 -0.87 -8.43 0.84
N HIS A 29 -0.17 -8.69 1.94
CA HIS A 29 0.46 -10.00 2.16
C HIS A 29 -0.56 -11.14 2.31
N ILE A 30 -1.64 -10.89 3.02
CA ILE A 30 -2.70 -11.89 3.22
C ILE A 30 -3.34 -12.23 1.89
N PHE A 31 -3.66 -11.22 1.10
CA PHE A 31 -4.29 -11.43 -0.21
C PHE A 31 -3.33 -12.15 -1.16
N ALA A 32 -2.06 -11.72 -1.20
CA ALA A 32 -1.06 -12.34 -2.04
C ALA A 32 -0.86 -13.83 -1.71
N ALA A 33 -0.87 -14.17 -0.43
CA ALA A 33 -0.79 -15.57 0.01
C ALA A 33 -1.98 -16.37 -0.52
N GLY A 34 -3.17 -15.78 -0.49
CA GLY A 34 -4.37 -16.41 -1.05
C GLY A 34 -4.29 -16.65 -2.55
N LEU A 35 -3.49 -15.86 -3.26
CA LEU A 35 -3.23 -16.06 -4.69
C LEU A 35 -2.09 -17.05 -4.96
N GLY A 36 -1.45 -17.54 -3.92
CA GLY A 36 -0.31 -18.44 -4.07
C GLY A 36 0.99 -17.73 -4.42
N LEU A 37 1.08 -16.43 -4.18
CA LEU A 37 2.29 -15.68 -4.44
C LEU A 37 3.29 -15.88 -3.32
N LYS A 38 4.57 -16.01 -3.70
CA LYS A 38 5.64 -16.13 -2.72
C LYS A 38 5.95 -14.76 -2.13
N ARG A 39 6.24 -14.70 -0.83
CA ARG A 39 6.63 -13.46 -0.14
C ARG A 39 7.86 -12.83 -0.78
N SER A 40 8.73 -13.63 -1.39
CA SER A 40 9.91 -13.13 -2.08
C SER A 40 9.58 -12.24 -3.29
N ARG A 41 8.34 -12.28 -3.77
CA ARG A 41 7.88 -11.44 -4.88
C ARG A 41 7.39 -10.07 -4.41
N PHE A 42 7.32 -9.85 -3.12
CA PHE A 42 6.94 -8.57 -2.55
C PHE A 42 8.00 -7.51 -2.86
N GLN A 43 7.56 -6.35 -3.29
CA GLN A 43 8.43 -5.23 -3.61
C GLN A 43 8.11 -4.03 -2.73
N SER A 44 9.13 -3.48 -2.12
CA SER A 44 8.99 -2.31 -1.28
C SER A 44 10.24 -1.44 -1.42
N LYS A 45 10.13 -0.20 -0.95
CA LYS A 45 11.28 0.69 -0.87
C LYS A 45 11.48 1.09 0.59
N PRO A 46 12.71 1.05 1.10
CA PRO A 46 12.97 1.42 2.50
C PRO A 46 12.39 2.79 2.83
N GLY A 47 11.63 2.86 3.92
CA GLY A 47 11.00 4.10 4.37
C GLY A 47 9.83 4.57 3.53
N ARG A 48 9.36 3.78 2.56
CA ARG A 48 8.26 4.17 1.66
C ARG A 48 7.22 3.07 1.51
N PRO A 49 6.51 2.71 2.59
CA PRO A 49 5.51 1.64 2.51
C PRO A 49 4.33 1.96 1.58
N SER A 50 4.16 3.24 1.22
CA SER A 50 3.09 3.63 0.31
C SER A 50 3.23 3.02 -1.09
N VAL A 51 4.42 2.55 -1.47
CA VAL A 51 4.65 1.92 -2.77
C VAL A 51 4.75 0.40 -2.69
N ASP A 52 4.43 -0.19 -1.55
CA ASP A 52 4.46 -1.65 -1.38
C ASP A 52 3.49 -2.31 -2.35
N HIS A 53 3.97 -3.31 -3.06
CA HIS A 53 3.15 -3.99 -4.06
C HIS A 53 3.74 -5.36 -4.42
N TYR A 54 2.94 -6.14 -5.13
CA TYR A 54 3.39 -7.32 -5.85
C TYR A 54 3.15 -7.09 -7.33
N ASP A 55 4.05 -7.58 -8.18
CA ASP A 55 3.82 -7.63 -9.62
C ASP A 55 3.15 -8.95 -9.93
N ILE A 56 2.01 -8.90 -10.61
CA ILE A 56 1.27 -10.11 -11.00
C ILE A 56 0.95 -10.06 -12.49
N ASP A 57 0.90 -11.24 -13.11
CA ASP A 57 0.57 -11.33 -14.53
C ASP A 57 -0.95 -11.26 -14.74
N ALA A 58 -1.37 -11.22 -16.01
CA ALA A 58 -2.78 -11.10 -16.34
C ALA A 58 -3.62 -12.26 -15.80
N ASP A 59 -3.06 -13.47 -15.74
CA ASP A 59 -3.78 -14.63 -15.20
C ASP A 59 -4.04 -14.47 -13.71
N ARG A 60 -3.01 -14.07 -12.96
CA ARG A 60 -3.17 -13.80 -11.53
C ARG A 60 -4.08 -12.61 -11.28
N ARG A 61 -4.06 -11.63 -12.18
CA ARG A 61 -4.96 -10.49 -12.08
C ARG A 61 -6.42 -10.93 -12.14
N ARG A 62 -6.73 -11.82 -13.08
CA ARG A 62 -8.10 -12.37 -13.18
C ARG A 62 -8.51 -13.10 -11.91
N GLU A 63 -7.61 -13.90 -11.35
CA GLU A 63 -7.85 -14.58 -10.08
C GLU A 63 -8.07 -13.58 -8.94
N ALA A 64 -7.25 -12.53 -8.90
CA ALA A 64 -7.37 -11.50 -7.88
C ALA A 64 -8.74 -10.82 -7.93
N VAL A 65 -9.21 -10.46 -9.13
CA VAL A 65 -10.52 -9.84 -9.31
C VAL A 65 -11.63 -10.81 -8.86
N ALA A 66 -11.49 -12.09 -9.19
CA ALA A 66 -12.46 -13.10 -8.77
C ALA A 66 -12.51 -13.24 -7.25
N LEU A 67 -11.40 -12.97 -6.55
CA LEU A 67 -11.32 -13.02 -5.09
C LEU A 67 -11.70 -11.69 -4.43
N GLY A 68 -12.07 -10.69 -5.20
CA GLY A 68 -12.58 -9.43 -4.66
C GLY A 68 -11.67 -8.23 -4.81
N ALA A 69 -10.55 -8.33 -5.52
CA ALA A 69 -9.70 -7.19 -5.78
C ALA A 69 -10.46 -6.19 -6.68
N ILE A 70 -10.27 -4.92 -6.41
CA ILE A 70 -10.95 -3.85 -7.14
C ILE A 70 -10.08 -3.42 -8.31
N GLU A 71 -10.67 -3.39 -9.50
CA GLU A 71 -9.95 -2.91 -10.68
C GLU A 71 -9.92 -1.38 -10.65
N ILE A 72 -8.72 -0.83 -10.79
CA ILE A 72 -8.52 0.61 -10.78
C ILE A 72 -7.69 1.04 -11.98
N THR A 73 -7.75 2.33 -12.30
CA THR A 73 -6.91 2.91 -13.35
C THR A 73 -5.52 3.22 -12.80
N TRP A 74 -4.58 3.52 -13.69
CA TRP A 74 -3.26 3.98 -13.25
C TRP A 74 -3.34 5.28 -12.45
N ARG A 75 -4.26 6.17 -12.83
CA ARG A 75 -4.46 7.42 -12.08
C ARG A 75 -4.90 7.11 -10.66
N ASP A 76 -5.85 6.19 -10.51
CA ASP A 76 -6.35 5.79 -9.19
C ASP A 76 -5.24 5.16 -8.37
N ALA A 77 -4.38 4.34 -8.98
CA ALA A 77 -3.26 3.74 -8.28
C ALA A 77 -2.29 4.81 -7.78
N GLY A 78 -1.98 5.80 -8.61
CA GLY A 78 -1.13 6.92 -8.21
C GLY A 78 -1.74 7.73 -7.08
N GLU A 79 -3.04 7.98 -7.13
CA GLU A 79 -3.76 8.69 -6.08
C GLU A 79 -3.75 7.92 -4.77
N GLN A 80 -3.92 6.60 -4.83
CA GLN A 80 -3.86 5.77 -3.65
C GLN A 80 -2.49 5.82 -2.98
N ILE A 81 -1.43 5.71 -3.78
CA ILE A 81 -0.06 5.82 -3.27
C ILE A 81 0.16 7.19 -2.62
N ALA A 82 -0.33 8.25 -3.26
CA ALA A 82 -0.20 9.60 -2.72
C ALA A 82 -0.94 9.74 -1.38
N ARG A 83 -2.14 9.18 -1.27
CA ARG A 83 -2.90 9.20 -0.02
C ARG A 83 -2.18 8.44 1.10
N LYS A 84 -1.62 7.26 0.78
CA LYS A 84 -0.88 6.48 1.76
C LYS A 84 0.37 7.20 2.22
N ARG A 85 1.04 7.89 1.29
CA ARG A 85 2.24 8.69 1.63
C ARG A 85 1.87 9.86 2.56
N ALA A 86 0.77 10.55 2.25
CA ALA A 86 0.30 11.66 3.07
C ALA A 86 -0.08 11.19 4.47
N ALA A 87 -0.78 10.05 4.58
CA ALA A 87 -1.16 9.48 5.86
C ALA A 87 0.07 9.09 6.68
N ALA A 88 1.05 8.46 6.06
CA ALA A 88 2.29 8.06 6.74
C ALA A 88 3.08 9.29 7.23
N LEU A 89 3.12 10.35 6.43
CA LEU A 89 3.79 11.59 6.81
C LEU A 89 3.07 12.24 7.99
N ALA A 90 1.75 12.28 7.96
CA ALA A 90 0.94 12.83 9.06
C ALA A 90 1.17 12.05 10.35
N GLU A 91 1.22 10.73 10.27
CA GLU A 91 1.49 9.89 11.43
C GLU A 91 2.87 10.18 12.03
N ARG A 92 3.90 10.35 11.18
CA ARG A 92 5.25 10.67 11.66
C ARG A 92 5.29 12.05 12.30
N GLN A 93 4.60 13.02 11.73
CA GLN A 93 4.54 14.37 12.30
C GLN A 93 3.81 14.36 13.63
N TYR A 94 2.73 13.61 13.74
CA TYR A 94 1.99 13.47 14.97
C TYR A 94 2.86 12.80 16.05
N ALA A 95 3.54 11.74 15.73
CA ALA A 95 4.41 11.04 16.66
C ALA A 95 5.56 11.94 17.13
N ALA A 96 6.16 12.71 16.24
CA ALA A 96 7.23 13.64 16.57
C ALA A 96 6.71 14.75 17.50
N GLY A 97 5.54 15.30 17.20
CA GLY A 97 4.91 16.30 18.04
C GLY A 97 4.56 15.77 19.42
N SER A 98 4.04 14.56 19.47
CA SER A 98 3.71 13.88 20.72
C SER A 98 4.96 13.65 21.57
N THR A 99 6.07 13.30 20.94
CA THR A 99 7.34 13.08 21.61
C THR A 99 7.94 14.37 22.13
N ALA A 100 7.78 15.44 21.38
CA ALA A 100 8.31 16.75 21.76
C ALA A 100 7.57 17.36 22.96
N SER A 101 6.39 16.87 23.25
CA SER A 101 5.48 17.46 24.20
C SER A 101 5.56 16.94 25.62
N PRO A 102 6.37 16.13 26.01
CA PRO A 102 6.37 15.56 27.33
C PRO A 102 6.76 16.55 28.36
N THR A 103 6.37 17.04 28.77
CA THR A 103 6.74 17.81 29.55
C THR A 103 5.99 18.55 29.97
N ALA A 104 5.74 18.27 29.62
CA ALA A 104 5.23 18.79 29.82
C ALA A 104 4.65 19.04 29.70
N THR A 105 4.32 19.06 29.58
CA THR A 105 3.80 19.41 29.51
C THR A 105 3.04 19.44 29.04
N VAL A 106 2.68 19.62 29.10
CA VAL A 106 2.12 19.75 28.85
C VAL A 106 1.49 19.77 28.46
N PRO A 107 1.21 20.01 28.57
CA PRO A 107 0.62 20.17 28.44
C PRO A 107 -0.06 20.12 28.14
N PRO A 108 -0.40 20.17 28.28
CA PRO A 108 -0.95 20.14 28.10
C PRO A 108 -1.42 20.05 27.56
N SER A 109 -1.57 20.14 27.70
CA SER A 109 -1.90 20.10 27.39
C SER A 109 -2.16 19.93 26.63
N SER A 110 -2.13 20.02 26.58
CA SER A 110 -2.23 19.93 26.02
C SER A 110 -2.35 19.68 25.10
N SER A 111 -2.29 19.76 25.01
CA SER A 111 -2.22 19.60 24.28
C SER A 111 -2.13 19.44 23.31
N SER A 112 -1.90 19.52 23.25
CA SER A 112 -1.74 19.49 22.45
C SER A 112 -1.49 19.24 21.72
N SER A 113 -1.28 19.04 21.62
CA SER A 113 -1.06 18.85 21.06
C SER A 113 -1.06 18.66 20.66
#